data_32607b5e322f46f688ace84586320438
#
_entry.id   32607b5e322f46f688ace84586320438
#
_cell.length_a   1.000
_cell.length_b   1.000
_cell.length_c   1.000
_cell.angle_alpha   90.00
_cell.angle_beta   90.00
_cell.angle_gamma   90.00
#
_symmetry.space_group_name_H-M   'P 1'
#
loop_
_entity.id
_entity.type
_entity.pdbx_description
1 polymer ?
#
loop_
_entity_poly.entity_id
_entity_poly.type
_entity_poly.pdbx_seq_one_letter_code
_entity_poly.pdbx_strand_id
1 'polypeptide(L)'
;MIFATDLDRTIIHSSKFVDNASQVKCIEILDDKEISYMSHLSIELINKIKNNPSIQLIPITTRSYAQFKRVQPVQNLPYAVVANGGIILHNGEPLPEWEKHVDSICRRLEDQYTNILKLLNQYKTHLTKEPVLIDDIFFFTKISDDKTIINYIDEAMTRE
;
A
#
# COMPACT_ATOMS: atom_id res chain seq x y z
N MET A 1 2.03 -23.36 -7.39
CA MET A 1 2.93 -22.59 -6.49
C MET A 1 2.40 -21.18 -6.35
N ILE A 2 2.41 -20.59 -5.14
CA ILE A 2 2.12 -19.17 -4.94
C ILE A 2 3.42 -18.40 -4.94
N PHE A 3 3.46 -17.29 -5.69
CA PHE A 3 4.53 -16.30 -5.67
C PHE A 3 3.97 -14.97 -5.20
N ALA A 4 4.17 -14.66 -3.91
CA ALA A 4 3.76 -13.41 -3.29
C ALA A 4 4.90 -12.39 -3.39
N THR A 5 4.60 -11.13 -3.72
CA THR A 5 5.60 -10.07 -3.87
C THR A 5 5.05 -8.72 -3.41
N ASP A 6 5.89 -7.94 -2.75
CA ASP A 6 5.64 -6.51 -2.56
C ASP A 6 5.82 -5.75 -3.88
N LEU A 7 5.34 -4.52 -3.94
CA LEU A 7 5.42 -3.65 -5.12
C LEU A 7 6.51 -2.59 -4.97
N ASP A 8 6.36 -1.69 -4.02
CA ASP A 8 7.18 -0.48 -3.92
C ASP A 8 8.61 -0.80 -3.48
N ARG A 9 9.62 -0.34 -4.27
CA ARG A 9 11.05 -0.64 -4.08
C ARG A 9 11.42 -2.12 -4.21
N THR A 10 10.48 -2.95 -4.66
CA THR A 10 10.70 -4.38 -4.93
C THR A 10 10.65 -4.63 -6.43
N ILE A 11 9.51 -4.39 -7.06
CA ILE A 11 9.35 -4.55 -8.51
C ILE A 11 9.01 -3.23 -9.22
N ILE A 12 8.59 -2.21 -8.49
CA ILE A 12 8.33 -0.87 -9.01
C ILE A 12 9.14 0.18 -8.27
N HIS A 13 9.57 1.22 -8.96
CA HIS A 13 10.45 2.26 -8.44
C HIS A 13 9.93 3.65 -8.83
N SER A 14 10.10 4.64 -7.96
CA SER A 14 9.91 6.05 -8.32
C SER A 14 11.08 6.55 -9.17
N SER A 15 10.90 7.66 -9.89
CA SER A 15 11.91 8.28 -10.75
C SER A 15 13.27 8.52 -10.07
N LYS A 16 13.27 8.73 -8.75
CA LYS A 16 14.49 8.95 -7.94
C LYS A 16 15.43 7.74 -7.89
N PHE A 17 14.93 6.55 -8.19
CA PHE A 17 15.66 5.27 -8.14
C PHE A 17 15.84 4.67 -9.53
N VAL A 18 15.68 5.47 -10.59
CA VAL A 18 15.86 5.05 -11.97
C VAL A 18 17.20 5.62 -12.46
N ASP A 19 18.23 4.78 -12.48
CA ASP A 19 19.58 5.19 -12.93
C ASP A 19 19.69 5.28 -14.46
N ASN A 20 18.90 4.50 -15.19
CA ASN A 20 18.91 4.46 -16.64
C ASN A 20 17.50 4.40 -17.23
N ALA A 21 17.05 5.55 -17.75
CA ALA A 21 15.71 5.70 -18.32
C ALA A 21 15.44 4.77 -19.53
N SER A 22 16.46 4.36 -20.28
CA SER A 22 16.30 3.46 -21.43
C SER A 22 15.98 2.00 -21.05
N GLN A 23 16.19 1.61 -19.79
CA GLN A 23 15.96 0.26 -19.30
C GLN A 23 14.66 0.09 -18.52
N VAL A 24 13.87 1.17 -18.37
CA VAL A 24 12.63 1.17 -17.63
C VAL A 24 11.46 1.67 -18.47
N LYS A 25 10.26 1.26 -18.07
CA LYS A 25 8.99 1.74 -18.64
C LYS A 25 8.17 2.38 -17.52
N CYS A 26 7.56 3.54 -17.79
CA CYS A 26 6.54 4.09 -16.91
C CYS A 26 5.34 3.14 -16.86
N ILE A 27 4.89 2.80 -15.65
CA ILE A 27 3.80 1.85 -15.41
C ILE A 27 2.69 2.44 -14.55
N GLU A 28 2.85 3.67 -14.10
CA GLU A 28 1.84 4.39 -13.33
C GLU A 28 1.89 5.88 -13.67
N ILE A 29 0.72 6.44 -14.03
CA ILE A 29 0.52 7.87 -14.31
C ILE A 29 -0.56 8.39 -13.36
N LEU A 30 -0.35 9.59 -12.81
CA LEU A 30 -1.30 10.32 -11.98
C LEU A 30 -1.24 11.81 -12.35
N ASP A 31 -2.37 12.40 -12.71
CA ASP A 31 -2.49 13.81 -13.11
C ASP A 31 -1.45 14.19 -14.20
N ASP A 32 -1.38 13.37 -15.25
CA ASP A 32 -0.44 13.49 -16.37
C ASP A 32 1.05 13.44 -15.99
N LYS A 33 1.35 12.98 -14.78
CA LYS A 33 2.73 12.79 -14.30
C LYS A 33 3.08 11.32 -14.20
N GLU A 34 4.25 10.99 -14.70
CA GLU A 34 4.84 9.66 -14.52
C GLU A 34 5.29 9.47 -13.06
N ILE A 35 4.73 8.48 -12.37
CA ILE A 35 4.93 8.26 -10.93
C ILE A 35 5.86 7.09 -10.66
N SER A 36 5.60 5.95 -11.33
CA SER A 36 6.34 4.72 -11.06
C SER A 36 6.81 4.05 -12.35
N TYR A 37 7.94 3.38 -12.22
CA TYR A 37 8.64 2.71 -13.32
C TYR A 37 8.96 1.27 -12.95
N MET A 38 9.10 0.44 -13.98
CA MET A 38 9.54 -0.94 -13.88
C MET A 38 10.58 -1.24 -14.96
N SER A 39 11.57 -2.07 -14.64
CA SER A 39 12.53 -2.49 -15.66
C SER A 39 11.86 -3.35 -16.74
N HIS A 40 12.34 -3.26 -17.98
CA HIS A 40 11.84 -4.12 -19.06
C HIS A 40 11.97 -5.60 -18.72
N LEU A 41 13.06 -6.00 -18.06
CA LEU A 41 13.27 -7.37 -17.59
C LEU A 41 12.20 -7.79 -16.56
N SER A 42 11.90 -6.94 -15.58
CA SER A 42 10.84 -7.21 -14.57
C SER A 42 9.47 -7.38 -15.22
N ILE A 43 9.13 -6.54 -16.20
CA ILE A 43 7.88 -6.65 -16.96
C ILE A 43 7.82 -7.99 -17.71
N GLU A 44 8.90 -8.39 -18.36
CA GLU A 44 8.99 -9.66 -19.08
C GLU A 44 8.82 -10.85 -18.12
N LEU A 45 9.51 -10.84 -16.98
CA LEU A 45 9.42 -11.91 -15.98
C LEU A 45 8.01 -12.02 -15.38
N ILE A 46 7.37 -10.89 -15.04
CA ILE A 46 5.99 -10.88 -14.56
C ILE A 46 5.05 -11.48 -15.61
N ASN A 47 5.19 -11.11 -16.87
CA ASN A 47 4.38 -11.67 -17.94
C ASN A 47 4.59 -13.19 -18.10
N LYS A 48 5.83 -13.69 -17.98
CA LYS A 48 6.12 -15.13 -17.98
C LYS A 48 5.46 -15.84 -16.80
N ILE A 49 5.50 -15.24 -15.60
CA ILE A 49 4.86 -15.79 -14.40
C ILE A 49 3.33 -15.81 -14.57
N LYS A 50 2.73 -14.71 -15.03
CA LYS A 50 1.27 -14.62 -15.29
C LYS A 50 0.77 -15.67 -16.28
N ASN A 51 1.57 -16.00 -17.27
CA ASN A 51 1.23 -16.98 -18.31
C ASN A 51 1.54 -18.43 -17.91
N ASN A 52 2.12 -18.66 -16.72
CA ASN A 52 2.42 -20.02 -16.24
C ASN A 52 1.29 -20.51 -15.31
N PRO A 53 0.46 -21.48 -15.74
CA PRO A 53 -0.68 -21.94 -14.93
C PRO A 53 -0.27 -22.63 -13.62
N SER A 54 1.00 -23.03 -13.47
CA SER A 54 1.52 -23.64 -12.25
C SER A 54 1.93 -22.61 -11.19
N ILE A 55 1.93 -21.30 -11.53
CA ILE A 55 2.35 -20.22 -10.64
C ILE A 55 1.23 -19.20 -10.53
N GLN A 56 0.81 -18.90 -9.31
CA GLN A 56 -0.10 -17.82 -9.02
C GLN A 56 0.68 -16.64 -8.43
N LEU A 57 0.76 -15.54 -9.17
CA LEU A 57 1.34 -14.28 -8.70
C LEU A 57 0.32 -13.53 -7.86
N ILE A 58 0.72 -13.12 -6.66
CA ILE A 58 -0.11 -12.35 -5.73
C ILE A 58 0.69 -11.12 -5.26
N PRO A 59 0.37 -9.92 -5.74
CA PRO A 59 0.90 -8.69 -5.16
C PRO A 59 0.37 -8.50 -3.74
N ILE A 60 1.25 -8.09 -2.82
CA ILE A 60 0.92 -7.70 -1.44
C ILE A 60 1.51 -6.32 -1.21
N THR A 61 0.67 -5.31 -0.95
CA THR A 61 1.14 -3.92 -0.87
C THR A 61 0.39 -3.09 0.16
N THR A 62 1.06 -2.08 0.70
CA THR A 62 0.45 -1.05 1.55
C THR A 62 -0.35 -0.02 0.76
N ARG A 63 -0.26 -0.02 -0.57
CA ARG A 63 -1.00 0.91 -1.44
C ARG A 63 -2.50 0.79 -1.23
N SER A 64 -3.21 1.93 -1.27
CA SER A 64 -4.67 1.94 -1.32
C SER A 64 -5.18 1.22 -2.58
N TYR A 65 -6.45 0.81 -2.57
CA TYR A 65 -7.08 0.21 -3.73
C TYR A 65 -6.98 1.11 -4.97
N ALA A 66 -7.26 2.41 -4.81
CA ALA A 66 -7.15 3.39 -5.89
C ALA A 66 -5.72 3.53 -6.42
N GLN A 67 -4.70 3.46 -5.56
CA GLN A 67 -3.30 3.49 -5.97
C GLN A 67 -2.89 2.22 -6.72
N PHE A 68 -3.33 1.06 -6.25
CA PHE A 68 -3.06 -0.22 -6.89
C PHE A 68 -3.65 -0.30 -8.31
N LYS A 69 -4.86 0.21 -8.51
CA LYS A 69 -5.54 0.20 -9.83
C LYS A 69 -4.77 0.96 -10.92
N ARG A 70 -3.83 1.83 -10.57
CA ARG A 70 -3.00 2.54 -11.57
C ARG A 70 -1.78 1.76 -12.04
N VAL A 71 -1.39 0.68 -11.33
CA VAL A 71 -0.16 -0.09 -11.64
C VAL A 71 -0.43 -1.12 -12.72
N GLN A 72 -0.20 -0.77 -13.98
CA GLN A 72 -0.60 -1.56 -15.15
C GLN A 72 -0.12 -3.03 -15.18
N PRO A 73 1.16 -3.37 -14.92
CA PRO A 73 1.63 -4.76 -15.09
C PRO A 73 0.99 -5.78 -14.16
N VAL A 74 0.47 -5.33 -13.01
CA VAL A 74 -0.14 -6.21 -12.00
C VAL A 74 -1.67 -6.22 -12.04
N GLN A 75 -2.27 -5.55 -13.03
CA GLN A 75 -3.71 -5.65 -13.26
C GLN A 75 -4.10 -7.02 -13.80
N ASN A 76 -5.38 -7.37 -13.65
CA ASN A 76 -5.96 -8.63 -14.13
C ASN A 76 -5.30 -9.89 -13.56
N LEU A 77 -4.71 -9.79 -12.37
CA LEU A 77 -4.29 -10.94 -11.59
C LEU A 77 -5.50 -11.52 -10.85
N PRO A 78 -5.57 -12.86 -10.69
CA PRO A 78 -6.68 -13.49 -9.97
C PRO A 78 -6.84 -12.97 -8.53
N TYR A 79 -5.72 -12.72 -7.85
CA TYR A 79 -5.72 -12.19 -6.49
C TYR A 79 -4.68 -11.09 -6.31
N ALA A 80 -5.00 -10.14 -5.43
CA ALA A 80 -4.06 -9.17 -4.88
C ALA A 80 -4.46 -8.82 -3.43
N VAL A 81 -3.49 -8.41 -2.62
CA VAL A 81 -3.69 -7.93 -1.25
C VAL A 81 -3.24 -6.49 -1.21
N VAL A 82 -4.15 -5.57 -0.92
CA VAL A 82 -3.89 -4.12 -0.91
C VAL A 82 -4.31 -3.49 0.41
N ALA A 83 -4.11 -2.19 0.55
CA ALA A 83 -4.42 -1.45 1.78
C ALA A 83 -3.84 -2.12 3.03
N ASN A 84 -2.55 -2.49 2.96
CA ASN A 84 -1.82 -3.16 4.06
C ASN A 84 -2.52 -4.45 4.58
N GLY A 85 -3.19 -5.20 3.70
CA GLY A 85 -3.95 -6.39 4.06
C GLY A 85 -5.43 -6.13 4.36
N GLY A 86 -5.87 -4.88 4.39
CA GLY A 86 -7.25 -4.52 4.64
C GLY A 86 -8.21 -4.90 3.51
N ILE A 87 -7.72 -5.02 2.28
CA ILE A 87 -8.53 -5.42 1.14
C ILE A 87 -7.84 -6.58 0.42
N ILE A 88 -8.60 -7.67 0.21
CA ILE A 88 -8.22 -8.74 -0.71
C ILE A 88 -9.05 -8.58 -1.99
N LEU A 89 -8.36 -8.52 -3.13
CA LEU A 89 -8.99 -8.47 -4.44
C LEU A 89 -9.08 -9.87 -5.06
N HIS A 90 -10.22 -10.16 -5.68
CA HIS A 90 -10.43 -11.30 -6.55
C HIS A 90 -10.87 -10.80 -7.92
N ASN A 91 -10.08 -11.09 -8.96
CA ASN A 91 -10.31 -10.58 -10.33
C ASN A 91 -10.48 -9.05 -10.41
N GLY A 92 -9.73 -8.32 -9.58
CA GLY A 92 -9.73 -6.85 -9.55
C GLY A 92 -10.79 -6.22 -8.65
N GLU A 93 -11.72 -6.97 -8.08
CA GLU A 93 -12.77 -6.47 -7.19
C GLU A 93 -12.57 -6.95 -5.75
N PRO A 94 -12.95 -6.14 -4.73
CA PRO A 94 -12.86 -6.53 -3.33
C PRO A 94 -13.64 -7.81 -3.03
N LEU A 95 -13.07 -8.67 -2.19
CA LEU A 95 -13.66 -9.94 -1.78
C LEU A 95 -14.67 -9.70 -0.63
N PRO A 96 -16.00 -9.90 -0.84
CA PRO A 96 -17.02 -9.46 0.12
C PRO A 96 -16.90 -10.10 1.51
N GLU A 97 -16.45 -11.36 1.58
CA GLU A 97 -16.26 -12.03 2.87
C GLU A 97 -15.13 -11.38 3.68
N TRP A 98 -14.06 -10.94 2.99
CA TRP A 98 -12.96 -10.26 3.64
C TRP A 98 -13.35 -8.85 4.08
N GLU A 99 -14.08 -8.10 3.24
CA GLU A 99 -14.61 -6.78 3.61
C GLU A 99 -15.45 -6.86 4.89
N LYS A 100 -16.41 -7.80 4.98
CA LYS A 100 -17.21 -8.01 6.19
C LYS A 100 -16.37 -8.32 7.42
N HIS A 101 -15.31 -9.11 7.25
CA HIS A 101 -14.39 -9.43 8.34
C HIS A 101 -13.65 -8.18 8.82
N VAL A 102 -13.08 -7.39 7.91
CA VAL A 102 -12.35 -6.15 8.23
C VAL A 102 -13.30 -5.12 8.84
N ASP A 103 -14.49 -4.90 8.29
CA ASP A 103 -15.51 -4.03 8.86
C ASP A 103 -15.84 -4.38 10.32
N SER A 104 -15.92 -5.67 10.62
CA SER A 104 -16.18 -6.12 11.98
C SER A 104 -15.05 -5.79 12.95
N ILE A 105 -13.81 -5.78 12.47
CA ILE A 105 -12.62 -5.37 13.22
C ILE A 105 -12.64 -3.86 13.42
N CYS A 106 -12.83 -3.09 12.35
CA CYS A 106 -12.82 -1.62 12.39
C CYS A 106 -13.88 -1.09 13.37
N ARG A 107 -15.10 -1.65 13.35
CA ARG A 107 -16.16 -1.27 14.31
C ARG A 107 -15.79 -1.52 15.76
N ARG A 108 -15.08 -2.61 16.05
CA ARG A 108 -14.62 -2.92 17.43
C ARG A 108 -13.52 -1.97 17.90
N LEU A 109 -12.77 -1.38 16.97
CA LEU A 109 -11.63 -0.51 17.25
C LEU A 109 -11.96 0.99 17.09
N GLU A 110 -13.24 1.35 16.87
CA GLU A 110 -13.67 2.72 16.58
C GLU A 110 -13.29 3.72 17.69
N ASP A 111 -13.47 3.32 18.96
CA ASP A 111 -13.08 4.15 20.10
C ASP A 111 -11.55 4.36 20.17
N GLN A 112 -10.78 3.29 19.95
CA GLN A 112 -9.31 3.35 19.93
C GLN A 112 -8.82 4.23 18.77
N TYR A 113 -9.41 4.08 17.59
CA TYR A 113 -9.14 4.94 16.44
C TYR A 113 -9.36 6.42 16.77
N THR A 114 -10.49 6.75 17.39
CA THR A 114 -10.80 8.11 17.82
C THR A 114 -9.79 8.65 18.83
N ASN A 115 -9.36 7.83 19.80
CA ASN A 115 -8.37 8.22 20.80
C ASN A 115 -6.99 8.46 20.18
N ILE A 116 -6.56 7.61 19.25
CA ILE A 116 -5.29 7.79 18.52
C ILE A 116 -5.31 9.08 17.67
N LEU A 117 -6.42 9.38 17.00
CA LEU A 117 -6.54 10.65 16.27
C LEU A 117 -6.47 11.88 17.18
N LYS A 118 -7.10 11.84 18.37
CA LYS A 118 -6.98 12.91 19.37
C LYS A 118 -5.54 13.06 19.85
N LEU A 119 -4.85 11.95 20.11
CA LEU A 119 -3.43 11.93 20.48
C LEU A 119 -2.57 12.58 19.39
N LEU A 120 -2.69 12.13 18.15
CA LEU A 120 -1.93 12.69 17.01
C LEU A 120 -2.21 14.19 16.83
N ASN A 121 -3.44 14.64 17.09
CA ASN A 121 -3.79 16.05 17.00
C ASN A 121 -3.08 16.91 18.07
N GLN A 122 -2.79 16.36 19.25
CA GLN A 122 -1.98 17.04 20.28
C GLN A 122 -0.54 17.28 19.81
N TYR A 123 -0.02 16.41 18.93
CA TYR A 123 1.33 16.47 18.36
C TYR A 123 1.36 17.00 16.92
N LYS A 124 0.32 17.70 16.50
CA LYS A 124 0.15 18.20 15.12
C LYS A 124 1.38 18.95 14.60
N THR A 125 2.04 19.76 15.46
CA THR A 125 3.26 20.50 15.09
C THR A 125 4.47 19.62 14.74
N HIS A 126 4.47 18.35 15.15
CA HIS A 126 5.50 17.36 14.87
C HIS A 126 5.13 16.43 13.70
N LEU A 127 3.92 16.57 13.16
CA LEU A 127 3.52 15.83 11.97
C LEU A 127 4.02 16.55 10.73
N THR A 128 4.78 15.86 9.89
CA THR A 128 5.20 16.37 8.58
C THR A 128 4.18 16.08 7.49
N LYS A 129 3.16 15.27 7.81
CA LYS A 129 1.98 15.01 6.98
C LYS A 129 0.76 14.82 7.88
N GLU A 130 -0.34 15.49 7.57
CA GLU A 130 -1.63 15.25 8.24
C GLU A 130 -2.04 13.76 8.13
N PRO A 131 -2.72 13.21 9.16
CA PRO A 131 -3.27 11.87 9.08
C PRO A 131 -4.27 11.76 7.91
N VAL A 132 -4.07 10.77 7.06
CA VAL A 132 -4.94 10.49 5.90
C VAL A 132 -5.55 9.11 6.12
N LEU A 133 -6.87 9.02 6.10
CA LEU A 133 -7.60 7.77 6.14
C LEU A 133 -7.47 7.05 4.79
N ILE A 134 -7.09 5.80 4.83
CA ILE A 134 -6.86 4.95 3.65
C ILE A 134 -7.95 3.89 3.58
N ASP A 135 -8.77 3.93 2.52
CA ASP A 135 -9.83 2.96 2.22
C ASP A 135 -10.76 2.67 3.43
N ASP A 136 -10.95 3.66 4.33
CA ASP A 136 -11.73 3.55 5.58
C ASP A 136 -11.26 2.47 6.56
N ILE A 137 -10.01 1.99 6.41
CA ILE A 137 -9.46 0.87 7.18
C ILE A 137 -8.38 1.32 8.17
N PHE A 138 -7.45 2.16 7.71
CA PHE A 138 -6.36 2.66 8.55
C PHE A 138 -5.96 4.07 8.14
N PHE A 139 -5.29 4.78 9.02
CA PHE A 139 -4.72 6.08 8.67
C PHE A 139 -3.20 6.02 8.57
N PHE A 140 -2.68 6.90 7.73
CA PHE A 140 -1.27 7.09 7.51
C PHE A 140 -0.88 8.53 7.82
N THR A 141 0.20 8.72 8.58
CA THR A 141 0.81 10.03 8.83
C THR A 141 2.33 9.92 8.75
N LYS A 142 3.02 11.05 8.77
CA LYS A 142 4.47 11.12 8.93
C LYS A 142 4.81 12.02 10.10
N ILE A 143 5.70 11.56 10.94
CA ILE A 143 6.23 12.27 12.10
C ILE A 143 7.62 12.81 11.75
N SER A 144 8.04 13.92 12.35
CA SER A 144 9.42 14.42 12.28
C SER A 144 10.41 13.39 12.85
N ASP A 145 11.67 13.43 12.41
CA ASP A 145 12.73 12.51 12.88
C ASP A 145 13.19 12.77 14.33
N ASP A 146 12.39 13.47 15.14
CA ASP A 146 12.65 13.67 16.57
C ASP A 146 12.36 12.39 17.35
N LYS A 147 13.42 11.70 17.77
CA LYS A 147 13.32 10.43 18.49
C LYS A 147 12.55 10.55 19.80
N THR A 148 12.59 11.68 20.46
CA THR A 148 11.88 11.91 21.73
C THR A 148 10.38 11.89 21.49
N ILE A 149 9.93 12.57 20.44
CA ILE A 149 8.52 12.60 20.04
C ILE A 149 8.04 11.24 19.55
N ILE A 150 8.86 10.55 18.74
CA ILE A 150 8.54 9.20 18.25
C ILE A 150 8.32 8.25 19.44
N ASN A 151 9.25 8.20 20.39
CA ASN A 151 9.15 7.35 21.57
C ASN A 151 7.91 7.70 22.42
N TYR A 152 7.62 8.99 22.59
CA TYR A 152 6.47 9.43 23.39
C TYR A 152 5.14 9.00 22.74
N ILE A 153 5.00 9.15 21.43
CA ILE A 153 3.80 8.72 20.69
C ILE A 153 3.68 7.19 20.74
N ASP A 154 4.77 6.45 20.57
CA ASP A 154 4.80 4.99 20.64
C ASP A 154 4.35 4.48 22.02
N GLU A 155 4.91 5.05 23.10
CA GLU A 155 4.47 4.73 24.46
C GLU A 155 2.99 5.06 24.72
N ALA A 156 2.50 6.18 24.21
CA ALA A 156 1.11 6.57 24.37
C ALA A 156 0.17 5.63 23.61
N MET A 157 0.53 5.24 22.38
CA MET A 157 -0.23 4.27 21.58
C MET A 157 -0.24 2.86 22.18
N THR A 158 0.80 2.48 22.93
CA THR A 158 0.89 1.16 23.57
C THR A 158 0.00 1.05 24.82
N ARG A 159 -0.41 2.18 25.40
CA ARG A 159 -1.26 2.23 26.61
C ARG A 159 -2.76 2.24 26.31
N GLU A 160 -3.17 2.49 25.07
CA GLU A 160 -4.56 2.48 24.61
C GLU A 160 -4.97 1.08 24.10
#